data_dda1530edfcc1bf17f74ff3008ba5881
#
_entry.id   dda1530edfcc1bf17f74ff3008ba5881
#
_cell.length_a   1.000
_cell.length_b   1.000
_cell.length_c   1.000
_cell.angle_alpha   90.00
_cell.angle_beta   90.00
_cell.angle_gamma   90.00
#
_symmetry.space_group_name_H-M   'P 1'
#
loop_
_entity.id
_entity.type
_entity.pdbx_description
1 polymer ?
#
loop_
_entity_poly.entity_id
_entity_poly.type
_entity_poly.pdbx_seq_one_letter_code
_entity_poly.pdbx_strand_id
1 'polypeptide(L)'
;SLQQPNGLSADITPASLLTQTITFNSLSSQVYGNATFTLVASSSSGLPVSFISSDPSVASIIGNTVTIHKPGSVLITASQAGNATYSPAMDQIQLQVVLPKDVTVSNAQASNKTYDGTNTAIINGSVLNGVLPGDTVSINNTGTFATANAGSSVTVTSTQQLGGPQASYYNLIAPN
;
A
#
# COMPACT_ATOMS: atom_id res chain seq x y z
N SER A 1 37.07 52.37 -55.48
CA SER A 1 36.87 51.02 -55.00
C SER A 1 36.29 51.09 -53.59
N LEU A 2 35.00 50.84 -53.45
CA LEU A 2 34.33 50.73 -52.19
C LEU A 2 34.64 49.34 -51.61
N GLN A 3 35.44 49.29 -50.56
CA GLN A 3 35.74 48.06 -49.84
C GLN A 3 34.51 47.71 -49.04
N GLN A 4 33.93 46.55 -49.32
CA GLN A 4 32.83 46.02 -48.52
C GLN A 4 33.30 45.76 -47.09
N PRO A 5 32.54 46.15 -46.05
CA PRO A 5 32.93 45.83 -44.68
C PRO A 5 32.96 44.32 -44.53
N ASN A 6 34.07 43.79 -43.99
CA ASN A 6 34.17 42.38 -43.59
C ASN A 6 32.99 42.05 -42.66
N GLY A 7 32.16 41.11 -43.07
CA GLY A 7 31.04 40.67 -42.25
C GLY A 7 31.51 40.24 -40.89
N LEU A 8 31.13 40.95 -39.85
CA LEU A 8 31.27 40.52 -38.49
C LEU A 8 30.33 39.34 -38.27
N SER A 9 30.87 38.15 -37.95
CA SER A 9 30.11 36.99 -37.51
C SER A 9 30.25 36.88 -35.99
N ALA A 10 29.14 36.72 -35.31
CA ALA A 10 29.11 36.43 -33.89
C ALA A 10 28.27 35.19 -33.67
N ASP A 11 28.78 34.25 -32.92
CA ASP A 11 28.03 33.04 -32.52
C ASP A 11 27.08 33.40 -31.37
N ILE A 12 25.81 33.09 -31.55
CA ILE A 12 24.83 33.13 -30.46
C ILE A 12 24.83 31.71 -29.85
N THR A 13 25.55 31.56 -28.75
CA THR A 13 25.49 30.30 -27.97
C THR A 13 24.21 30.27 -27.14
N PRO A 14 23.45 29.16 -27.15
CA PRO A 14 22.32 29.05 -26.25
C PRO A 14 22.75 29.21 -24.79
N ALA A 15 21.97 29.95 -23.99
CA ALA A 15 22.22 30.03 -22.56
C ALA A 15 22.14 28.62 -21.95
N SER A 16 23.16 28.25 -21.17
CA SER A 16 23.13 27.01 -20.41
C SER A 16 22.04 27.09 -19.34
N LEU A 17 21.11 26.10 -19.32
CA LEU A 17 20.09 26.02 -18.29
C LEU A 17 20.74 25.74 -16.93
N LEU A 18 20.18 26.31 -15.87
CA LEU A 18 20.60 26.06 -14.50
C LEU A 18 20.21 24.64 -14.09
N THR A 19 21.06 23.96 -13.34
CA THR A 19 20.75 22.66 -12.76
C THR A 19 19.83 22.80 -11.55
N GLN A 20 19.00 21.79 -11.30
CA GLN A 20 18.12 21.72 -10.15
C GLN A 20 18.07 20.30 -9.58
N THR A 21 17.61 20.18 -8.35
CA THR A 21 17.44 18.90 -7.63
C THR A 21 16.06 18.81 -7.03
N ILE A 22 15.58 17.57 -6.82
CA ILE A 22 14.35 17.30 -6.08
C ILE A 22 14.73 16.74 -4.70
N THR A 23 14.07 17.23 -3.66
CA THR A 23 14.06 16.62 -2.34
C THR A 23 12.74 15.93 -2.13
N PHE A 24 12.76 14.60 -2.00
CA PHE A 24 11.60 13.75 -1.75
C PHE A 24 11.98 12.72 -0.69
N ASN A 25 11.48 12.89 0.54
CA ASN A 25 11.85 12.07 1.68
C ASN A 25 11.16 10.70 1.63
N SER A 26 11.71 9.73 2.39
CA SER A 26 11.14 8.41 2.57
C SER A 26 9.69 8.50 3.07
N LEU A 27 8.86 7.58 2.59
CA LEU A 27 7.45 7.49 2.95
C LEU A 27 7.26 6.50 4.09
N SER A 28 6.40 6.83 5.04
CA SER A 28 5.97 5.89 6.07
C SER A 28 5.01 4.87 5.48
N SER A 29 5.06 3.61 5.99
CA SER A 29 4.08 2.60 5.61
C SER A 29 2.67 3.04 6.00
N GLN A 30 1.71 2.64 5.18
CA GLN A 30 0.28 2.85 5.41
C GLN A 30 -0.39 1.50 5.65
N VAL A 31 -1.60 1.52 6.19
CA VAL A 31 -2.44 0.34 6.38
C VAL A 31 -3.64 0.45 5.44
N TYR A 32 -4.06 -0.67 4.87
CA TYR A 32 -5.27 -0.73 4.06
C TYR A 32 -6.47 -0.14 4.81
N GLY A 33 -7.20 0.75 4.15
CA GLY A 33 -8.31 1.50 4.75
C GLY A 33 -7.93 2.80 5.45
N ASN A 34 -6.64 3.17 5.47
CA ASN A 34 -6.26 4.53 5.89
C ASN A 34 -6.85 5.57 4.92
N ALA A 35 -7.10 6.76 5.47
CA ALA A 35 -7.50 7.92 4.66
C ALA A 35 -6.43 8.28 3.63
N THR A 36 -6.82 9.04 2.61
CA THR A 36 -5.88 9.64 1.66
C THR A 36 -4.83 10.49 2.38
N PHE A 37 -3.63 10.53 1.84
CA PHE A 37 -2.54 11.36 2.37
C PHE A 37 -1.85 12.14 1.27
N THR A 38 -1.07 13.16 1.66
CA THR A 38 -0.43 14.09 0.73
C THR A 38 1.06 13.82 0.64
N LEU A 39 1.58 13.75 -0.58
CA LEU A 39 3.01 13.70 -0.87
C LEU A 39 3.61 15.12 -0.74
N VAL A 40 4.80 15.18 -0.18
CA VAL A 40 5.57 16.41 -0.04
C VAL A 40 6.93 16.22 -0.68
N ALA A 41 7.20 16.99 -1.73
CA ALA A 41 8.52 17.12 -2.35
C ALA A 41 8.73 18.57 -2.76
N SER A 42 9.99 18.97 -2.88
CA SER A 42 10.38 20.31 -3.33
C SER A 42 11.50 20.21 -4.36
N SER A 43 11.53 21.16 -5.29
CA SER A 43 12.67 21.38 -6.18
C SER A 43 13.50 22.55 -5.69
N SER A 44 14.81 22.53 -5.91
CA SER A 44 15.70 23.64 -5.56
C SER A 44 15.42 24.91 -6.38
N SER A 45 14.73 24.78 -7.52
CA SER A 45 14.28 25.88 -8.36
C SER A 45 12.97 26.53 -7.89
N GLY A 46 12.24 25.91 -6.94
CA GLY A 46 10.89 26.31 -6.53
C GLY A 46 9.78 25.92 -7.54
N LEU A 47 10.13 25.24 -8.64
CA LEU A 47 9.14 24.76 -9.61
C LEU A 47 8.33 23.58 -9.04
N PRO A 48 7.07 23.42 -9.43
CA PRO A 48 6.21 22.36 -8.91
C PRO A 48 6.72 20.98 -9.30
N VAL A 49 6.67 20.04 -8.34
CA VAL A 49 7.03 18.63 -8.53
C VAL A 49 5.76 17.85 -8.85
N SER A 50 5.84 16.91 -9.80
CA SER A 50 4.79 15.98 -10.17
C SER A 50 5.10 14.58 -9.64
N PHE A 51 4.04 13.76 -9.43
CA PHE A 51 4.16 12.41 -8.87
C PHE A 51 3.47 11.38 -9.73
N ILE A 52 4.08 10.20 -9.84
CA ILE A 52 3.53 9.04 -10.54
C ILE A 52 3.70 7.79 -9.67
N SER A 53 2.66 6.96 -9.61
CA SER A 53 2.70 5.64 -8.99
C SER A 53 3.03 4.58 -10.04
N SER A 54 3.89 3.62 -9.69
CA SER A 54 4.21 2.47 -10.55
C SER A 54 3.06 1.46 -10.66
N ASP A 55 2.14 1.44 -9.67
CA ASP A 55 0.93 0.61 -9.69
C ASP A 55 -0.27 1.36 -9.09
N PRO A 56 -1.06 2.05 -9.93
CA PRO A 56 -2.26 2.75 -9.47
C PRO A 56 -3.34 1.84 -8.87
N SER A 57 -3.28 0.51 -9.09
CA SER A 57 -4.21 -0.43 -8.47
C SER A 57 -3.91 -0.70 -6.99
N VAL A 58 -2.70 -0.41 -6.53
CA VAL A 58 -2.30 -0.43 -5.11
C VAL A 58 -2.51 0.94 -4.49
N ALA A 59 -1.95 1.98 -5.12
CA ALA A 59 -2.09 3.36 -4.69
C ALA A 59 -2.11 4.29 -5.90
N SER A 60 -3.21 5.01 -6.10
CA SER A 60 -3.35 6.02 -7.16
C SER A 60 -3.00 7.42 -6.66
N ILE A 61 -2.58 8.30 -7.58
CA ILE A 61 -2.17 9.67 -7.26
C ILE A 61 -2.94 10.64 -8.15
N ILE A 62 -3.54 11.65 -7.52
CA ILE A 62 -4.14 12.81 -8.22
C ILE A 62 -3.51 14.07 -7.64
N GLY A 63 -2.76 14.80 -8.47
CA GLY A 63 -1.92 15.90 -8.01
C GLY A 63 -0.84 15.40 -7.06
N ASN A 64 -0.95 15.72 -5.78
CA ASN A 64 -0.08 15.22 -4.71
C ASN A 64 -0.83 14.34 -3.69
N THR A 65 -2.10 14.02 -3.93
CA THR A 65 -2.92 13.21 -3.02
C THR A 65 -2.88 11.75 -3.44
N VAL A 66 -2.53 10.87 -2.50
CA VAL A 66 -2.49 9.41 -2.66
C VAL A 66 -3.76 8.79 -2.10
N THR A 67 -4.37 7.90 -2.87
CA THR A 67 -5.49 7.05 -2.46
C THR A 67 -5.04 5.59 -2.46
N ILE A 68 -5.23 4.90 -1.33
CA ILE A 68 -4.90 3.48 -1.16
C ILE A 68 -6.08 2.61 -1.61
N HIS A 69 -5.81 1.57 -2.41
CA HIS A 69 -6.83 0.65 -2.92
C HIS A 69 -6.68 -0.78 -2.44
N LYS A 70 -5.46 -1.25 -2.18
CA LYS A 70 -5.17 -2.60 -1.66
C LYS A 70 -3.79 -2.67 -1.01
N PRO A 71 -3.50 -3.68 -0.17
CA PRO A 71 -2.15 -3.94 0.31
C PRO A 71 -1.17 -4.23 -0.82
N GLY A 72 0.08 -3.85 -0.63
CA GLY A 72 1.15 -4.05 -1.60
C GLY A 72 2.26 -3.02 -1.46
N SER A 73 3.17 -3.01 -2.41
CA SER A 73 4.28 -2.06 -2.46
C SER A 73 4.35 -1.42 -3.83
N VAL A 74 4.48 -0.10 -3.87
CA VAL A 74 4.61 0.65 -5.13
C VAL A 74 5.76 1.64 -5.03
N LEU A 75 6.38 1.95 -6.17
CA LEU A 75 7.34 3.04 -6.28
C LEU A 75 6.59 4.31 -6.65
N ILE A 76 6.85 5.38 -5.91
CA ILE A 76 6.37 6.71 -6.21
C ILE A 76 7.54 7.52 -6.73
N THR A 77 7.43 7.99 -7.97
CA THR A 77 8.43 8.82 -8.63
C THR A 77 7.99 10.28 -8.56
N ALA A 78 8.89 11.13 -8.05
CA ALA A 78 8.78 12.57 -8.05
C ALA A 78 9.65 13.13 -9.18
N SER A 79 9.07 13.91 -10.09
CA SER A 79 9.75 14.47 -11.27
C SER A 79 9.49 15.96 -11.45
N GLN A 80 10.45 16.64 -12.09
CA GLN A 80 10.36 18.07 -12.42
C GLN A 80 11.00 18.31 -13.80
N ALA A 81 10.19 18.72 -14.77
CA ALA A 81 10.57 18.80 -16.19
C ALA A 81 11.46 20.00 -16.56
N GLY A 82 11.72 20.93 -15.63
CA GLY A 82 12.42 22.18 -15.94
C GLY A 82 11.54 23.23 -16.62
N ASN A 83 12.18 24.27 -17.10
CA ASN A 83 11.58 25.36 -17.86
C ASN A 83 12.64 26.07 -18.72
N ALA A 84 12.36 27.27 -19.21
CA ALA A 84 13.33 28.05 -20.00
C ALA A 84 14.60 28.46 -19.22
N THR A 85 14.60 28.36 -17.88
CA THR A 85 15.73 28.74 -17.00
C THR A 85 16.43 27.53 -16.42
N TYR A 86 15.69 26.46 -16.08
CA TYR A 86 16.18 25.26 -15.40
C TYR A 86 16.07 24.02 -16.29
N SER A 87 17.12 23.20 -16.30
CA SER A 87 17.07 21.86 -16.88
C SER A 87 16.16 20.93 -16.07
N PRO A 88 15.65 19.82 -16.65
CA PRO A 88 14.95 18.82 -15.88
C PRO A 88 15.77 18.32 -14.68
N ALA A 89 15.12 18.10 -13.55
CA ALA A 89 15.76 17.49 -12.39
C ALA A 89 15.89 15.97 -12.58
N MET A 90 16.85 15.35 -11.89
CA MET A 90 16.88 13.90 -11.75
C MET A 90 15.70 13.46 -10.89
N ASP A 91 14.95 12.47 -11.37
CA ASP A 91 13.81 11.90 -10.65
C ASP A 91 14.24 11.34 -9.30
N GLN A 92 13.36 11.50 -8.31
CA GLN A 92 13.51 10.88 -6.99
C GLN A 92 12.42 9.83 -6.78
N ILE A 93 12.83 8.64 -6.33
CA ILE A 93 11.93 7.50 -6.20
C ILE A 93 11.88 7.07 -4.74
N GLN A 94 10.67 6.89 -4.21
CA GLN A 94 10.43 6.38 -2.86
C GLN A 94 9.51 5.16 -2.90
N LEU A 95 9.77 4.20 -2.00
CA LEU A 95 8.92 3.04 -1.82
C LEU A 95 7.76 3.41 -0.89
N GLN A 96 6.52 3.19 -1.33
CA GLN A 96 5.33 3.20 -0.50
C GLN A 96 4.90 1.77 -0.22
N VAL A 97 4.85 1.40 1.05
CA VAL A 97 4.33 0.11 1.50
C VAL A 97 2.93 0.30 2.07
N VAL A 98 2.00 -0.54 1.65
CA VAL A 98 0.64 -0.64 2.20
C VAL A 98 0.50 -2.01 2.86
N LEU A 99 0.34 -2.02 4.16
CA LEU A 99 0.18 -3.23 4.97
C LEU A 99 -1.28 -3.68 4.96
N PRO A 100 -1.55 -5.00 5.10
CA PRO A 100 -2.89 -5.49 5.38
C PRO A 100 -3.47 -4.88 6.65
N LYS A 101 -4.80 -4.77 6.70
CA LYS A 101 -5.51 -4.30 7.88
C LYS A 101 -5.75 -5.46 8.84
N ASP A 102 -5.49 -5.24 10.13
CA ASP A 102 -5.78 -6.23 11.15
C ASP A 102 -7.30 -6.38 11.37
N VAL A 103 -7.72 -7.65 11.47
CA VAL A 103 -9.09 -8.05 11.83
C VAL A 103 -9.03 -9.08 12.96
N THR A 104 -10.06 -9.10 13.79
CA THR A 104 -10.17 -9.99 14.94
C THR A 104 -11.43 -10.82 14.85
N VAL A 105 -11.45 -11.95 15.57
CA VAL A 105 -12.64 -12.81 15.70
C VAL A 105 -13.13 -12.73 17.13
N SER A 106 -14.46 -12.62 17.27
CA SER A 106 -15.14 -12.71 18.56
C SER A 106 -16.22 -13.80 18.52
N ASN A 107 -16.72 -14.17 19.70
CA ASN A 107 -17.85 -15.11 19.91
C ASN A 107 -17.65 -16.52 19.32
N ALA A 108 -16.40 -16.92 19.02
CA ALA A 108 -16.10 -18.27 18.56
C ALA A 108 -16.35 -19.28 19.69
N GLN A 109 -17.19 -20.28 19.43
CA GLN A 109 -17.53 -21.34 20.37
C GLN A 109 -17.39 -22.71 19.70
N ALA A 110 -16.75 -23.65 20.38
CA ALA A 110 -16.72 -25.04 19.94
C ALA A 110 -18.05 -25.74 20.26
N SER A 111 -18.61 -26.44 19.29
CA SER A 111 -19.78 -27.26 19.51
C SER A 111 -19.44 -28.59 20.19
N ASN A 112 -20.32 -29.04 21.06
CA ASN A 112 -20.29 -30.43 21.52
C ASN A 112 -20.51 -31.36 20.34
N LYS A 113 -19.87 -32.54 20.37
CA LYS A 113 -20.16 -33.59 19.37
C LYS A 113 -20.31 -34.97 20.05
N THR A 114 -21.06 -35.83 19.40
CA THR A 114 -21.09 -37.24 19.76
C THR A 114 -19.78 -37.92 19.38
N TYR A 115 -19.30 -38.86 20.18
CA TYR A 115 -18.07 -39.60 19.90
C TYR A 115 -18.15 -40.30 18.53
N ASP A 116 -17.19 -40.02 17.67
CA ASP A 116 -17.09 -40.57 16.31
C ASP A 116 -15.67 -41.06 15.98
N GLY A 117 -14.78 -41.12 16.98
CA GLY A 117 -13.39 -41.55 16.83
C GLY A 117 -12.48 -40.49 16.21
N THR A 118 -12.98 -39.26 15.91
CA THR A 118 -12.17 -38.15 15.35
C THR A 118 -12.03 -37.00 16.33
N ASN A 119 -11.02 -36.18 16.11
CA ASN A 119 -10.78 -34.96 16.91
C ASN A 119 -11.22 -33.68 16.19
N THR A 120 -11.96 -33.74 15.09
CA THR A 120 -12.46 -32.55 14.40
C THR A 120 -13.51 -31.83 15.24
N ALA A 121 -13.36 -30.54 15.43
CA ALA A 121 -14.30 -29.68 16.12
C ALA A 121 -14.97 -28.69 15.16
N ILE A 122 -16.25 -28.40 15.39
CA ILE A 122 -17.00 -27.36 14.68
C ILE A 122 -16.98 -26.10 15.56
N ILE A 123 -16.53 -24.99 14.99
CA ILE A 123 -16.55 -23.68 15.63
C ILE A 123 -17.75 -22.90 15.10
N ASN A 124 -18.60 -22.40 15.99
CA ASN A 124 -19.79 -21.62 15.66
C ASN A 124 -19.71 -20.21 16.27
N GLY A 125 -20.61 -19.32 15.82
CA GLY A 125 -20.81 -17.99 16.40
C GLY A 125 -19.68 -17.00 16.12
N SER A 126 -18.64 -17.37 15.36
CA SER A 126 -17.54 -16.47 15.04
C SER A 126 -18.03 -15.23 14.30
N VAL A 127 -17.67 -14.06 14.81
CA VAL A 127 -17.93 -12.76 14.20
C VAL A 127 -16.59 -12.13 13.84
N LEU A 128 -16.41 -11.81 12.57
CA LEU A 128 -15.22 -11.11 12.09
C LEU A 128 -15.40 -9.60 12.27
N ASN A 129 -14.47 -8.97 12.99
CA ASN A 129 -14.52 -7.54 13.31
C ASN A 129 -13.38 -6.80 12.62
N GLY A 130 -13.66 -5.58 12.13
CA GLY A 130 -12.67 -4.69 11.52
C GLY A 130 -12.62 -4.75 9.99
N VAL A 131 -13.44 -5.56 9.33
CA VAL A 131 -13.59 -5.57 7.87
C VAL A 131 -14.20 -4.23 7.42
N LEU A 132 -13.67 -3.66 6.35
CA LEU A 132 -14.15 -2.40 5.80
C LEU A 132 -15.49 -2.59 5.06
N PRO A 133 -16.37 -1.58 5.08
CA PRO A 133 -17.60 -1.62 4.30
C PRO A 133 -17.31 -1.81 2.81
N GLY A 134 -18.02 -2.75 2.19
CA GLY A 134 -17.87 -3.08 0.77
C GLY A 134 -16.94 -4.26 0.49
N ASP A 135 -16.09 -4.67 1.43
CA ASP A 135 -15.26 -5.85 1.28
C ASP A 135 -16.01 -7.14 1.63
N THR A 136 -15.72 -8.17 0.85
CA THR A 136 -16.26 -9.52 1.07
C THR A 136 -15.17 -10.42 1.65
N VAL A 137 -15.18 -10.57 2.97
CA VAL A 137 -14.26 -11.43 3.73
C VAL A 137 -15.07 -12.39 4.59
N SER A 138 -14.71 -13.65 4.55
CA SER A 138 -15.30 -14.72 5.37
C SER A 138 -14.26 -15.33 6.29
N ILE A 139 -14.73 -16.09 7.29
CA ILE A 139 -13.85 -16.86 8.16
C ILE A 139 -14.17 -18.35 8.03
N ASN A 140 -13.15 -19.16 7.87
CA ASN A 140 -13.26 -20.62 7.95
C ASN A 140 -13.21 -21.03 9.42
N ASN A 141 -14.29 -21.63 9.90
CA ASN A 141 -14.49 -22.00 11.29
C ASN A 141 -14.20 -23.48 11.50
N THR A 142 -12.94 -23.88 11.48
CA THR A 142 -12.51 -25.24 11.82
C THR A 142 -11.71 -25.25 13.10
N GLY A 143 -11.77 -26.35 13.83
CA GLY A 143 -11.03 -26.54 15.06
C GLY A 143 -10.67 -28.02 15.30
N THR A 144 -9.84 -28.25 16.30
CA THR A 144 -9.39 -29.60 16.66
C THR A 144 -9.48 -29.78 18.16
N PHE A 145 -10.19 -30.82 18.62
CA PHE A 145 -10.14 -31.23 20.01
C PHE A 145 -8.74 -31.78 20.36
N ALA A 146 -8.29 -31.51 21.56
CA ALA A 146 -6.98 -32.00 22.05
C ALA A 146 -6.88 -33.53 22.08
N THR A 147 -8.01 -34.23 22.13
CA THR A 147 -8.09 -35.70 22.07
C THR A 147 -9.38 -36.12 21.35
N ALA A 148 -9.35 -37.30 20.69
CA ALA A 148 -10.54 -37.92 20.13
C ALA A 148 -11.35 -38.70 21.20
N ASN A 149 -10.83 -38.89 22.41
CA ASN A 149 -11.51 -39.65 23.47
C ASN A 149 -12.70 -38.85 24.03
N ALA A 150 -13.75 -39.58 24.41
CA ALA A 150 -14.89 -38.97 25.10
C ALA A 150 -14.44 -38.37 26.45
N GLY A 151 -14.92 -37.18 26.74
CA GLY A 151 -14.61 -36.42 27.98
C GLY A 151 -15.42 -35.15 28.07
N SER A 152 -15.38 -34.51 29.25
CA SER A 152 -15.97 -33.20 29.49
C SER A 152 -14.84 -32.14 29.44
N SER A 153 -15.18 -30.92 28.97
CA SER A 153 -14.27 -29.77 28.92
C SER A 153 -12.96 -30.03 28.14
N VAL A 154 -13.03 -30.80 27.05
CA VAL A 154 -11.87 -31.06 26.20
C VAL A 154 -11.50 -29.76 25.47
N THR A 155 -10.24 -29.34 25.60
CA THR A 155 -9.72 -28.14 24.93
C THR A 155 -9.84 -28.24 23.41
N VAL A 156 -10.25 -27.16 22.76
CA VAL A 156 -10.29 -27.03 21.31
C VAL A 156 -9.33 -25.95 20.84
N THR A 157 -8.45 -26.32 19.93
CA THR A 157 -7.61 -25.36 19.20
C THR A 157 -8.30 -24.94 17.93
N SER A 158 -8.49 -23.64 17.72
CA SER A 158 -9.08 -23.11 16.50
C SER A 158 -8.01 -22.92 15.41
N THR A 159 -8.34 -23.34 14.19
CA THR A 159 -7.52 -23.08 12.97
C THR A 159 -8.31 -22.19 12.01
N GLN A 160 -8.55 -20.97 12.44
CA GLN A 160 -9.33 -20.01 11.67
C GLN A 160 -8.49 -19.37 10.56
N GLN A 161 -9.05 -19.26 9.37
CA GLN A 161 -8.42 -18.63 8.21
C GLN A 161 -9.42 -17.70 7.52
N LEU A 162 -8.90 -16.61 6.96
CA LEU A 162 -9.72 -15.71 6.16
C LEU A 162 -9.95 -16.31 4.76
N GLY A 163 -11.14 -16.11 4.25
CA GLY A 163 -11.57 -16.45 2.89
C GLY A 163 -12.27 -15.29 2.22
N GLY A 164 -12.58 -15.44 0.94
CA GLY A 164 -13.23 -14.39 0.14
C GLY A 164 -12.25 -13.57 -0.71
N PRO A 165 -12.78 -12.78 -1.65
CA PRO A 165 -11.98 -12.03 -2.63
C PRO A 165 -10.96 -11.06 -2.01
N GLN A 166 -11.31 -10.43 -0.89
CA GLN A 166 -10.46 -9.47 -0.19
C GLN A 166 -9.74 -10.07 1.04
N ALA A 167 -9.71 -11.39 1.20
CA ALA A 167 -9.05 -12.04 2.34
C ALA A 167 -7.59 -11.61 2.50
N SER A 168 -6.86 -11.46 1.40
CA SER A 168 -5.45 -11.03 1.39
C SER A 168 -5.25 -9.55 1.76
N TYR A 169 -6.32 -8.77 1.88
CA TYR A 169 -6.24 -7.36 2.31
C TYR A 169 -6.21 -7.22 3.83
N TYR A 170 -6.41 -8.34 4.53
CA TYR A 170 -6.52 -8.40 5.96
C TYR A 170 -5.53 -9.38 6.58
N ASN A 171 -5.14 -9.09 7.81
CA ASN A 171 -4.34 -9.94 8.66
C ASN A 171 -5.20 -10.38 9.85
N LEU A 172 -5.42 -11.68 9.99
CA LEU A 172 -6.21 -12.22 11.10
C LEU A 172 -5.34 -12.26 12.37
N ILE A 173 -5.72 -11.47 13.35
CA ILE A 173 -5.14 -11.53 14.69
C ILE A 173 -5.86 -12.63 15.47
N ALA A 174 -5.12 -13.68 15.82
CA ALA A 174 -5.65 -14.76 16.64
C ALA A 174 -6.17 -14.23 17.98
N PRO A 175 -7.30 -14.71 18.50
CA PRO A 175 -7.72 -14.40 19.85
C PRO A 175 -6.68 -14.96 20.83
N ASN A 176 -6.28 -14.16 21.81
CA ASN A 176 -5.45 -14.59 22.94
C ASN A 176 -6.24 -15.52 23.86
#